data_8750ee953fd4c39794169e5d4915364c
#
_entry.id   8750ee953fd4c39794169e5d4915364c
#
_cell.length_a   1.000
_cell.length_b   1.000
_cell.length_c   1.000
_cell.angle_alpha   90.00
_cell.angle_beta   90.00
_cell.angle_gamma   90.00
#
_symmetry.space_group_name_H-M   'P 1'
#
loop_
_entity.id
_entity.type
_entity.pdbx_description
1 polymer ?
#
loop_
_entity_poly.entity_id
_entity_poly.type
_entity_poly.pdbx_seq_one_letter_code
_entity_poly.pdbx_strand_id
1 'polypeptide(L)'
;MSAWKKVKIGDVCKIEKGATGIASAVPGEYPLVVTAVERKTCSTYQFDCEAVCIPLVSSSGHGKKSLNNVHYQSGKFALGTILCAVIPNNSKELDARYLHQYLQFYKDSVLVPLMKGAANVSLSMKDIASVEIPLPPIEKQRELSAMFVSLQEKSQKFHAESEKQVEYAKQLRANILQDAIEGKLTADWREKHPVKKGDPDYDAEALFEKIQTEKQEKVKKQIVLPTIIKDEKTFVIPNGWKWTRLGEISSIVRGGSPRPAGDKKYYDGSIPFLKVGDLTNSNSKELWTYTYTIKEAGLFKTRHVEKETLMLTNSGATLGVPKICMIATTFNDGIAAFLGLRDRVIKDYLYYFLKSKTEWFLKEAARGQGQPNLNTDIIALTILPLPPLAEQKEIVARVEKHLEAITQLETQIATRETLTKQLMQGLIKDAFKDGLR
;
A
#
# COMPACT_ATOMS: atom_id res chain seq x y z
N MET A 1 -13.33 33.00 -32.02
CA MET A 1 -12.82 31.92 -32.88
C MET A 1 -14.01 31.10 -33.30
N SER A 2 -14.14 30.75 -34.63
CA SER A 2 -15.27 29.93 -35.10
C SER A 2 -15.15 28.51 -34.53
N ALA A 3 -16.27 27.94 -34.06
CA ALA A 3 -16.32 26.54 -33.61
C ALA A 3 -15.82 25.61 -34.70
N TRP A 4 -15.10 24.56 -34.35
CA TRP A 4 -14.61 23.57 -35.31
C TRP A 4 -15.80 22.82 -35.97
N LYS A 5 -15.66 22.49 -37.24
CA LYS A 5 -16.64 21.65 -37.95
C LYS A 5 -16.76 20.30 -37.22
N LYS A 6 -17.97 19.82 -36.94
CA LYS A 6 -18.22 18.46 -36.46
C LYS A 6 -18.55 17.57 -37.66
N VAL A 7 -17.96 16.39 -37.67
CA VAL A 7 -18.16 15.38 -38.72
C VAL A 7 -18.40 14.01 -38.08
N LYS A 8 -19.18 13.17 -38.74
CA LYS A 8 -19.34 11.78 -38.30
C LYS A 8 -18.11 10.96 -38.66
N ILE A 9 -17.69 10.05 -37.80
CA ILE A 9 -16.55 9.16 -38.10
C ILE A 9 -16.77 8.42 -39.42
N GLY A 10 -17.99 7.94 -39.66
CA GLY A 10 -18.30 7.22 -40.93
C GLY A 10 -18.19 8.04 -42.19
N ASP A 11 -18.23 9.39 -42.12
CA ASP A 11 -18.10 10.26 -43.28
C ASP A 11 -16.62 10.46 -43.69
N VAL A 12 -15.68 10.34 -42.72
CA VAL A 12 -14.26 10.64 -42.88
C VAL A 12 -13.34 9.44 -42.66
N CYS A 13 -13.88 8.29 -42.25
CA CYS A 13 -13.13 7.07 -41.99
C CYS A 13 -13.79 5.84 -42.60
N LYS A 14 -12.97 4.88 -43.00
CA LYS A 14 -13.34 3.49 -43.24
C LYS A 14 -13.29 2.71 -41.95
N ILE A 15 -14.29 1.87 -41.67
CA ILE A 15 -14.34 1.03 -40.46
C ILE A 15 -14.32 -0.44 -40.88
N GLU A 16 -13.30 -1.17 -40.44
CA GLU A 16 -13.13 -2.58 -40.78
C GLU A 16 -12.96 -3.44 -39.56
N LYS A 17 -13.61 -4.60 -39.55
CA LYS A 17 -13.50 -5.56 -38.45
C LYS A 17 -12.18 -6.33 -38.49
N GLY A 18 -11.60 -6.64 -37.33
CA GLY A 18 -10.47 -7.54 -37.24
C GLY A 18 -10.82 -8.97 -37.67
N ALA A 19 -9.89 -9.64 -38.31
CA ALA A 19 -10.05 -11.01 -38.82
C ALA A 19 -9.26 -12.07 -38.03
N THR A 20 -8.34 -11.68 -37.15
CA THR A 20 -7.43 -12.62 -36.50
C THR A 20 -8.02 -13.15 -35.20
N GLY A 21 -8.20 -14.47 -35.10
CA GLY A 21 -8.57 -15.16 -33.87
C GLY A 21 -7.43 -15.05 -32.85
N ILE A 22 -7.68 -14.44 -31.70
CA ILE A 22 -6.60 -14.18 -30.69
C ILE A 22 -6.01 -15.48 -30.11
N ALA A 23 -6.83 -16.52 -29.97
CA ALA A 23 -6.40 -17.82 -29.43
C ALA A 23 -5.68 -18.68 -30.47
N SER A 24 -5.97 -18.50 -31.76
CA SER A 24 -5.43 -19.29 -32.87
C SER A 24 -4.33 -18.55 -33.65
N ALA A 25 -3.96 -17.34 -33.24
CA ALA A 25 -2.90 -16.57 -33.89
C ALA A 25 -1.55 -17.26 -33.75
N VAL A 26 -0.89 -17.49 -34.87
CA VAL A 26 0.49 -18.00 -34.90
C VAL A 26 1.43 -16.83 -34.63
N PRO A 27 2.30 -16.88 -33.60
CA PRO A 27 3.27 -15.84 -33.31
C PRO A 27 4.19 -15.55 -34.50
N GLY A 28 4.56 -14.27 -34.71
CA GLY A 28 5.41 -13.84 -35.82
C GLY A 28 5.89 -12.40 -35.64
N GLU A 29 6.24 -11.75 -36.75
CA GLU A 29 6.88 -10.44 -36.76
C GLU A 29 5.91 -9.26 -36.67
N TYR A 30 4.61 -9.46 -36.95
CA TYR A 30 3.64 -8.38 -36.98
C TYR A 30 2.92 -8.21 -35.63
N PRO A 31 2.69 -6.96 -35.16
CA PRO A 31 1.91 -6.73 -33.97
C PRO A 31 0.46 -7.17 -34.18
N LEU A 32 -0.09 -7.91 -33.21
CA LEU A 32 -1.51 -8.24 -33.12
C LEU A 32 -2.17 -7.36 -32.06
N VAL A 33 -3.04 -6.46 -32.51
CA VAL A 33 -3.79 -5.58 -31.61
C VAL A 33 -4.93 -6.38 -30.97
N VAL A 34 -4.94 -6.38 -29.64
CA VAL A 34 -5.93 -7.02 -28.79
C VAL A 34 -6.52 -5.98 -27.82
N THR A 35 -7.47 -6.36 -26.97
CA THR A 35 -8.09 -5.43 -26.00
C THR A 35 -7.15 -4.99 -24.86
N ALA A 36 -6.08 -5.75 -24.59
CA ALA A 36 -5.03 -5.36 -23.63
C ALA A 36 -4.13 -4.26 -24.21
N VAL A 37 -3.44 -3.54 -23.34
CA VAL A 37 -2.47 -2.49 -23.74
C VAL A 37 -1.31 -3.09 -24.50
N GLU A 38 -0.78 -4.23 -24.00
CA GLU A 38 0.31 -4.96 -24.63
C GLU A 38 -0.15 -5.64 -25.92
N ARG A 39 0.69 -5.53 -26.96
CA ARG A 39 0.46 -6.21 -28.24
C ARG A 39 0.91 -7.66 -28.14
N LYS A 40 0.11 -8.55 -28.77
CA LYS A 40 0.60 -9.88 -29.12
C LYS A 40 1.32 -9.82 -30.46
N THR A 41 1.83 -10.95 -30.93
CA THR A 41 2.46 -11.06 -32.24
C THR A 41 1.68 -12.00 -33.15
N CYS A 42 1.81 -11.80 -34.48
CA CYS A 42 1.19 -12.63 -35.51
C CYS A 42 2.12 -12.83 -36.70
N SER A 43 2.05 -13.97 -37.34
CA SER A 43 2.83 -14.29 -38.57
C SER A 43 2.29 -13.64 -39.81
N THR A 44 1.06 -13.14 -39.78
CA THR A 44 0.40 -12.44 -40.91
C THR A 44 -0.15 -11.09 -40.46
N TYR A 45 -0.32 -10.18 -41.38
CA TYR A 45 -0.96 -8.90 -41.14
C TYR A 45 -2.25 -8.74 -41.96
N GLN A 46 -3.18 -7.94 -41.46
CA GLN A 46 -4.44 -7.60 -42.12
C GLN A 46 -4.41 -6.16 -42.69
N PHE A 47 -3.71 -5.26 -42.01
CA PHE A 47 -3.64 -3.83 -42.33
C PHE A 47 -2.21 -3.39 -42.57
N ASP A 48 -2.01 -2.40 -43.44
CA ASP A 48 -0.77 -1.65 -43.62
C ASP A 48 -1.14 -0.17 -43.73
N CYS A 49 -1.45 0.46 -42.60
CA CYS A 49 -1.93 1.84 -42.50
C CYS A 49 -1.80 2.38 -41.06
N GLU A 50 -2.21 3.64 -40.89
CA GLU A 50 -2.47 4.19 -39.54
C GLU A 50 -3.96 4.05 -39.22
N ALA A 51 -4.26 3.49 -38.03
CA ALA A 51 -5.63 3.23 -37.62
C ALA A 51 -5.85 3.42 -36.11
N VAL A 52 -7.09 3.74 -35.78
CA VAL A 52 -7.60 3.67 -34.40
C VAL A 52 -8.34 2.35 -34.20
N CYS A 53 -7.87 1.50 -33.33
CA CYS A 53 -8.47 0.19 -33.10
C CYS A 53 -9.36 0.24 -31.85
N ILE A 54 -10.67 0.01 -32.04
CA ILE A 54 -11.70 0.13 -31.01
C ILE A 54 -12.23 -1.25 -30.64
N PRO A 55 -12.25 -1.65 -29.35
CA PRO A 55 -12.92 -2.86 -28.90
C PRO A 55 -14.43 -2.79 -29.15
N LEU A 56 -14.98 -3.86 -29.70
CA LEU A 56 -16.42 -4.03 -29.97
C LEU A 56 -17.15 -4.70 -28.80
N VAL A 57 -16.43 -5.04 -27.73
CA VAL A 57 -16.97 -5.70 -26.54
C VAL A 57 -16.59 -4.91 -25.28
N SER A 58 -17.43 -4.98 -24.25
CA SER A 58 -17.15 -4.34 -22.97
C SER A 58 -15.90 -4.93 -22.30
N SER A 59 -15.12 -4.06 -21.69
CA SER A 59 -13.94 -4.45 -20.90
C SER A 59 -14.29 -5.04 -19.52
N SER A 60 -15.52 -4.80 -19.03
CA SER A 60 -16.04 -5.36 -17.77
C SER A 60 -17.05 -6.46 -18.08
N GLY A 61 -17.01 -7.56 -17.33
CA GLY A 61 -18.02 -8.62 -17.45
C GLY A 61 -19.39 -8.23 -16.88
N HIS A 62 -20.38 -9.13 -17.06
CA HIS A 62 -21.69 -9.09 -16.39
C HIS A 62 -22.52 -7.81 -16.64
N GLY A 63 -22.73 -7.45 -17.92
CA GLY A 63 -23.68 -6.41 -18.30
C GLY A 63 -23.21 -4.96 -18.05
N LYS A 64 -22.00 -4.74 -17.55
CA LYS A 64 -21.44 -3.39 -17.38
C LYS A 64 -20.91 -2.85 -18.70
N LYS A 65 -21.20 -1.56 -18.96
CA LYS A 65 -20.68 -0.83 -20.10
C LYS A 65 -19.35 -0.19 -19.76
N SER A 66 -18.27 -0.58 -20.42
CA SER A 66 -16.94 0.05 -20.23
C SER A 66 -16.01 -0.23 -21.41
N LEU A 67 -15.11 0.72 -21.69
CA LEU A 67 -14.00 0.58 -22.62
C LEU A 67 -12.72 1.04 -21.90
N ASN A 68 -11.79 0.11 -21.61
CA ASN A 68 -10.54 0.49 -20.96
C ASN A 68 -9.61 1.22 -21.93
N ASN A 69 -9.44 0.68 -23.12
CA ASN A 69 -8.47 1.19 -24.08
C ASN A 69 -9.10 1.34 -25.47
N VAL A 70 -8.80 2.46 -26.12
CA VAL A 70 -8.82 2.66 -27.57
C VAL A 70 -7.35 2.65 -28.00
N HIS A 71 -7.01 1.95 -29.08
CA HIS A 71 -5.62 1.77 -29.46
C HIS A 71 -5.29 2.53 -30.75
N TYR A 72 -4.07 3.05 -30.84
CA TYR A 72 -3.47 3.50 -32.10
C TYR A 72 -2.50 2.43 -32.60
N GLN A 73 -2.52 2.16 -33.88
CA GLN A 73 -1.57 1.28 -34.54
C GLN A 73 -1.20 1.80 -35.90
N SER A 74 0.08 1.67 -36.29
CA SER A 74 0.60 2.08 -37.62
C SER A 74 1.43 0.97 -38.27
N GLY A 75 1.58 1.04 -39.59
CA GLY A 75 2.32 0.07 -40.39
C GLY A 75 1.54 -1.23 -40.59
N LYS A 76 2.28 -2.35 -40.70
CA LYS A 76 1.70 -3.68 -40.89
C LYS A 76 1.28 -4.27 -39.56
N PHE A 77 0.01 -4.64 -39.41
CA PHE A 77 -0.50 -5.24 -38.18
C PHE A 77 -1.70 -6.18 -38.40
N ALA A 78 -1.88 -7.11 -37.49
CA ALA A 78 -3.07 -7.93 -37.37
C ALA A 78 -4.03 -7.35 -36.31
N LEU A 79 -5.33 -7.61 -36.47
CA LEU A 79 -6.36 -7.11 -35.54
C LEU A 79 -7.27 -8.24 -35.08
N GLY A 80 -7.47 -8.31 -33.75
CA GLY A 80 -8.33 -9.31 -33.12
C GLY A 80 -9.80 -9.17 -33.56
N THR A 81 -10.52 -10.29 -33.73
CA THR A 81 -11.92 -10.35 -34.21
C THR A 81 -12.92 -9.56 -33.38
N ILE A 82 -12.57 -9.21 -32.14
CA ILE A 82 -13.41 -8.42 -31.23
C ILE A 82 -13.08 -6.93 -31.25
N LEU A 83 -12.28 -6.46 -32.22
CA LEU A 83 -11.97 -5.06 -32.46
C LEU A 83 -12.33 -4.67 -33.89
N CYS A 84 -12.44 -3.36 -34.13
CA CYS A 84 -12.46 -2.79 -35.46
C CYS A 84 -11.36 -1.74 -35.63
N ALA A 85 -10.85 -1.59 -36.83
CA ALA A 85 -9.96 -0.52 -37.26
C ALA A 85 -10.79 0.63 -37.84
N VAL A 86 -10.59 1.84 -37.35
CA VAL A 86 -11.13 3.10 -37.89
C VAL A 86 -9.97 3.80 -38.57
N ILE A 87 -10.04 3.86 -39.91
CA ILE A 87 -8.95 4.27 -40.78
C ILE A 87 -9.36 5.58 -41.46
N PRO A 88 -8.68 6.72 -41.29
CA PRO A 88 -8.96 7.95 -41.98
C PRO A 88 -8.92 7.78 -43.51
N ASN A 89 -9.95 8.25 -44.24
CA ASN A 89 -10.02 8.18 -45.69
C ASN A 89 -8.95 9.08 -46.36
N ASN A 90 -8.60 10.19 -45.69
CA ASN A 90 -7.63 11.15 -46.16
C ASN A 90 -6.78 11.67 -44.99
N SER A 91 -5.51 11.29 -44.91
CA SER A 91 -4.56 11.72 -43.88
C SER A 91 -4.20 13.22 -43.90
N LYS A 92 -4.55 13.93 -44.97
CA LYS A 92 -4.44 15.40 -45.04
C LYS A 92 -5.64 16.11 -44.43
N GLU A 93 -6.73 15.42 -44.16
CA GLU A 93 -7.94 15.95 -43.57
C GLU A 93 -8.09 15.52 -42.07
N LEU A 94 -7.83 14.23 -41.80
CA LEU A 94 -7.93 13.68 -40.44
C LEU A 94 -6.68 12.88 -40.10
N ASP A 95 -6.00 13.29 -39.03
CA ASP A 95 -4.85 12.61 -38.46
C ASP A 95 -5.32 11.47 -37.54
N ALA A 96 -4.81 10.25 -37.75
CA ALA A 96 -5.21 9.07 -36.98
C ALA A 96 -4.79 9.15 -35.48
N ARG A 97 -3.69 9.83 -35.15
CA ARG A 97 -3.25 10.03 -33.77
C ARG A 97 -4.15 11.01 -33.05
N TYR A 98 -4.54 12.10 -33.71
CA TYR A 98 -5.52 13.04 -33.18
C TYR A 98 -6.87 12.33 -32.91
N LEU A 99 -7.38 11.54 -33.85
CA LEU A 99 -8.59 10.75 -33.69
C LEU A 99 -8.48 9.79 -32.49
N HIS A 100 -7.36 9.08 -32.39
CA HIS A 100 -7.10 8.17 -31.26
C HIS A 100 -7.15 8.91 -29.92
N GLN A 101 -6.44 10.03 -29.80
CA GLN A 101 -6.37 10.80 -28.55
C GLN A 101 -7.72 11.37 -28.16
N TYR A 102 -8.48 11.89 -29.12
CA TYR A 102 -9.85 12.34 -28.88
C TYR A 102 -10.73 11.19 -28.38
N LEU A 103 -10.75 10.07 -29.09
CA LEU A 103 -11.58 8.93 -28.70
C LEU A 103 -11.14 8.29 -27.39
N GLN A 104 -9.86 8.16 -27.13
CA GLN A 104 -9.35 7.64 -25.85
C GLN A 104 -9.72 8.52 -24.67
N PHE A 105 -9.69 9.84 -24.82
CA PHE A 105 -10.05 10.79 -23.78
C PHE A 105 -11.56 10.85 -23.51
N TYR A 106 -12.35 10.87 -24.60
CA TYR A 106 -13.80 11.01 -24.53
C TYR A 106 -14.58 9.69 -24.63
N LYS A 107 -13.91 8.52 -24.67
CA LYS A 107 -14.58 7.21 -24.87
C LYS A 107 -15.77 6.99 -23.95
N ASP A 108 -15.67 7.41 -22.68
CA ASP A 108 -16.72 7.23 -21.68
C ASP A 108 -17.96 8.09 -21.94
N SER A 109 -17.81 9.17 -22.69
CA SER A 109 -18.92 10.07 -23.09
C SER A 109 -19.42 9.85 -24.51
N VAL A 110 -18.56 9.37 -25.45
CA VAL A 110 -18.95 9.25 -26.87
C VAL A 110 -19.10 7.81 -27.37
N LEU A 111 -18.42 6.83 -26.76
CA LEU A 111 -18.48 5.41 -27.18
C LEU A 111 -19.25 4.54 -26.20
N VAL A 112 -18.95 4.63 -24.91
CA VAL A 112 -19.54 3.79 -23.86
C VAL A 112 -21.08 3.93 -23.79
N PRO A 113 -21.70 5.11 -23.92
CA PRO A 113 -23.16 5.25 -23.93
C PRO A 113 -23.85 4.49 -25.07
N LEU A 114 -23.16 4.31 -26.22
CA LEU A 114 -23.66 3.61 -27.39
C LEU A 114 -23.63 2.09 -27.27
N MET A 115 -22.95 1.55 -26.28
CA MET A 115 -22.87 0.12 -26.04
C MET A 115 -24.24 -0.45 -25.66
N LYS A 116 -24.58 -1.63 -26.17
CA LYS A 116 -25.88 -2.31 -26.00
C LYS A 116 -25.67 -3.76 -25.57
N GLY A 117 -26.66 -4.30 -24.89
CA GLY A 117 -26.69 -5.70 -24.43
C GLY A 117 -26.89 -5.79 -22.90
N ALA A 118 -27.56 -6.84 -22.44
CA ALA A 118 -27.81 -7.11 -21.01
C ALA A 118 -26.70 -7.93 -20.36
N ALA A 119 -26.31 -9.04 -20.97
CA ALA A 119 -25.22 -9.91 -20.47
C ALA A 119 -23.93 -9.70 -21.28
N ASN A 120 -24.01 -9.71 -22.59
CA ASN A 120 -22.90 -9.47 -23.51
C ASN A 120 -23.01 -8.04 -24.07
N VAL A 121 -22.37 -7.10 -23.40
CA VAL A 121 -22.41 -5.70 -23.81
C VAL A 121 -21.42 -5.48 -24.96
N SER A 122 -21.92 -4.94 -26.08
CA SER A 122 -21.15 -4.73 -27.30
C SER A 122 -21.39 -3.34 -27.90
N LEU A 123 -20.42 -2.87 -28.69
CA LEU A 123 -20.44 -1.66 -29.46
C LEU A 123 -20.46 -2.01 -30.96
N SER A 124 -21.44 -1.54 -31.73
CA SER A 124 -21.50 -1.84 -33.16
C SER A 124 -20.64 -0.86 -33.96
N MET A 125 -20.09 -1.33 -35.09
CA MET A 125 -19.39 -0.45 -36.04
C MET A 125 -20.30 0.66 -36.61
N LYS A 126 -21.62 0.41 -36.72
CA LYS A 126 -22.61 1.41 -37.12
C LYS A 126 -22.75 2.52 -36.09
N ASP A 127 -22.77 2.16 -34.81
CA ASP A 127 -22.81 3.13 -33.71
C ASP A 127 -21.51 3.94 -33.66
N ILE A 128 -20.33 3.32 -33.90
CA ILE A 128 -19.04 4.03 -34.00
C ILE A 128 -19.05 5.01 -35.18
N ALA A 129 -19.56 4.61 -36.32
CA ALA A 129 -19.67 5.46 -37.53
C ALA A 129 -20.54 6.70 -37.28
N SER A 130 -21.52 6.62 -36.38
CA SER A 130 -22.44 7.73 -36.06
C SER A 130 -21.85 8.75 -35.08
N VAL A 131 -20.71 8.46 -34.45
CA VAL A 131 -20.06 9.37 -33.49
C VAL A 131 -19.58 10.63 -34.19
N GLU A 132 -19.98 11.79 -33.67
CA GLU A 132 -19.49 13.08 -34.11
C GLU A 132 -18.19 13.46 -33.42
N ILE A 133 -17.22 13.88 -34.23
CA ILE A 133 -15.91 14.35 -33.75
C ILE A 133 -15.63 15.77 -34.22
N PRO A 134 -14.94 16.61 -33.45
CA PRO A 134 -14.46 17.89 -33.93
C PRO A 134 -13.33 17.69 -34.92
N LEU A 135 -13.38 18.44 -36.04
CA LEU A 135 -12.39 18.37 -37.11
C LEU A 135 -11.72 19.76 -37.29
N PRO A 136 -10.70 20.09 -36.52
CA PRO A 136 -9.89 21.28 -36.75
C PRO A 136 -9.00 21.15 -37.98
N PRO A 137 -8.38 22.24 -38.45
CA PRO A 137 -7.37 22.16 -39.51
C PRO A 137 -6.27 21.14 -39.16
N ILE A 138 -5.71 20.48 -40.21
CA ILE A 138 -4.76 19.36 -40.01
C ILE A 138 -3.52 19.76 -39.20
N GLU A 139 -3.04 20.99 -39.35
CA GLU A 139 -1.92 21.54 -38.56
C GLU A 139 -2.26 21.60 -37.08
N LYS A 140 -3.49 22.01 -36.77
CA LYS A 140 -3.97 22.06 -35.38
C LYS A 140 -4.15 20.67 -34.77
N GLN A 141 -4.62 19.69 -35.55
CA GLN A 141 -4.68 18.29 -35.13
C GLN A 141 -3.29 17.77 -34.75
N ARG A 142 -2.27 18.03 -35.56
CA ARG A 142 -0.88 17.63 -35.30
C ARG A 142 -0.30 18.33 -34.07
N GLU A 143 -0.56 19.64 -33.91
CA GLU A 143 -0.16 20.40 -32.73
C GLU A 143 -0.77 19.78 -31.44
N LEU A 144 -2.07 19.50 -31.47
CA LEU A 144 -2.75 18.84 -30.34
C LEU A 144 -2.16 17.47 -30.07
N SER A 145 -1.91 16.67 -31.10
CA SER A 145 -1.31 15.33 -30.97
C SER A 145 0.08 15.40 -30.32
N ALA A 146 0.92 16.33 -30.74
CA ALA A 146 2.26 16.53 -30.17
C ALA A 146 2.18 16.96 -28.68
N MET A 147 1.25 17.87 -28.37
CA MET A 147 0.99 18.30 -26.98
C MET A 147 0.56 17.11 -26.10
N PHE A 148 -0.35 16.27 -26.56
CA PHE A 148 -0.80 15.08 -25.82
C PHE A 148 0.32 14.11 -25.53
N VAL A 149 1.15 13.78 -26.53
CA VAL A 149 2.32 12.91 -26.35
C VAL A 149 3.25 13.50 -25.30
N SER A 150 3.57 14.77 -25.39
CA SER A 150 4.43 15.46 -24.42
C SER A 150 3.84 15.45 -23.01
N LEU A 151 2.54 15.69 -22.85
CA LEU A 151 1.85 15.62 -21.57
C LEU A 151 1.88 14.20 -20.99
N GLN A 152 1.65 13.17 -21.81
CA GLN A 152 1.69 11.78 -21.40
C GLN A 152 3.08 11.36 -20.94
N GLU A 153 4.13 11.72 -21.68
CA GLU A 153 5.52 11.45 -21.28
C GLU A 153 5.89 12.12 -19.95
N LYS A 154 5.51 13.40 -19.79
CA LYS A 154 5.72 14.13 -18.54
C LYS A 154 5.01 13.47 -17.36
N SER A 155 3.76 13.03 -17.58
CA SER A 155 2.99 12.33 -16.55
C SER A 155 3.62 11.01 -16.15
N GLN A 156 4.09 10.21 -17.11
CA GLN A 156 4.75 8.94 -16.84
C GLN A 156 6.05 9.14 -16.05
N LYS A 157 6.87 10.13 -16.45
CA LYS A 157 8.10 10.49 -15.71
C LYS A 157 7.78 10.93 -14.28
N PHE A 158 6.76 11.76 -14.12
CA PHE A 158 6.34 12.23 -12.81
C PHE A 158 5.84 11.09 -11.91
N HIS A 159 5.04 10.17 -12.47
CA HIS A 159 4.55 9.00 -11.73
C HIS A 159 5.70 8.10 -11.28
N ALA A 160 6.63 7.77 -12.18
CA ALA A 160 7.80 6.97 -11.85
C ALA A 160 8.70 7.63 -10.76
N GLU A 161 8.80 8.96 -10.77
CA GLU A 161 9.53 9.67 -9.73
C GLU A 161 8.79 9.66 -8.39
N SER A 162 7.46 9.78 -8.40
CA SER A 162 6.62 9.69 -7.19
C SER A 162 6.71 8.30 -6.55
N GLU A 163 6.70 7.23 -7.35
CA GLU A 163 6.90 5.86 -6.85
C GLU A 163 8.25 5.69 -6.15
N LYS A 164 9.33 6.23 -6.73
CA LYS A 164 10.66 6.22 -6.09
C LYS A 164 10.66 6.98 -4.77
N GLN A 165 10.01 8.15 -4.71
CA GLN A 165 9.92 8.95 -3.49
C GLN A 165 9.18 8.21 -2.36
N VAL A 166 8.11 7.47 -2.69
CA VAL A 166 7.39 6.60 -1.73
C VAL A 166 8.30 5.49 -1.21
N GLU A 167 9.07 4.84 -2.09
CA GLU A 167 10.01 3.79 -1.66
C GLU A 167 11.13 4.36 -0.78
N TYR A 168 11.68 5.54 -1.11
CA TYR A 168 12.65 6.24 -0.25
C TYR A 168 12.07 6.61 1.13
N ALA A 169 10.82 7.06 1.18
CA ALA A 169 10.15 7.34 2.45
C ALA A 169 10.04 6.08 3.33
N LYS A 170 9.73 4.92 2.74
CA LYS A 170 9.69 3.64 3.44
C LYS A 170 11.07 3.23 3.97
N GLN A 171 12.12 3.36 3.17
CA GLN A 171 13.50 3.09 3.58
C GLN A 171 13.95 4.03 4.70
N LEU A 172 13.60 5.32 4.60
CA LEU A 172 13.93 6.31 5.63
C LEU A 172 13.26 5.98 6.97
N ARG A 173 12.00 5.51 6.97
CA ARG A 173 11.32 5.02 8.19
C ARG A 173 12.09 3.88 8.84
N ALA A 174 12.53 2.90 8.05
CA ALA A 174 13.30 1.76 8.55
C ALA A 174 14.65 2.20 9.14
N ASN A 175 15.36 3.10 8.45
CA ASN A 175 16.66 3.61 8.89
C ASN A 175 16.54 4.43 10.19
N ILE A 176 15.53 5.28 10.33
CA ILE A 176 15.29 6.04 11.57
C ILE A 176 15.06 5.10 12.76
N LEU A 177 14.25 4.05 12.58
CA LEU A 177 14.04 3.05 13.64
C LEU A 177 15.32 2.28 13.95
N GLN A 178 16.12 1.92 12.96
CA GLN A 178 17.40 1.25 13.17
C GLN A 178 18.40 2.15 13.90
N ASP A 179 18.57 3.41 13.48
CA ASP A 179 19.44 4.39 14.12
C ASP A 179 19.01 4.68 15.58
N ALA A 180 17.72 4.66 15.83
CA ALA A 180 17.17 4.78 17.20
C ALA A 180 17.59 3.61 18.08
N ILE A 181 17.48 2.38 17.56
CA ILE A 181 17.81 1.14 18.30
C ILE A 181 19.32 0.98 18.47
N GLU A 182 20.12 1.43 17.52
CA GLU A 182 21.58 1.42 17.62
C GLU A 182 22.17 2.59 18.42
N GLY A 183 21.32 3.53 18.85
CA GLY A 183 21.71 4.73 19.58
C GLY A 183 22.39 5.81 18.74
N LYS A 184 22.39 5.69 17.43
CA LYS A 184 22.95 6.70 16.52
C LYS A 184 22.12 7.98 16.52
N LEU A 185 20.78 7.83 16.62
CA LEU A 185 19.83 8.94 16.59
C LEU A 185 20.02 9.94 17.75
N THR A 186 20.59 9.51 18.89
CA THR A 186 20.79 10.32 20.09
C THR A 186 22.26 10.50 20.47
N ALA A 187 23.21 10.32 19.54
CA ALA A 187 24.64 10.43 19.82
C ALA A 187 25.02 11.82 20.38
N ASP A 188 24.53 12.89 19.77
CA ASP A 188 24.75 14.28 20.19
C ASP A 188 24.10 14.62 21.54
N TRP A 189 23.01 13.94 21.90
CA TRP A 189 22.36 14.07 23.19
C TRP A 189 23.22 13.43 24.30
N ARG A 190 23.78 12.22 24.07
CA ARG A 190 24.65 11.51 25.04
C ARG A 190 25.94 12.29 25.35
N GLU A 191 26.52 13.00 24.40
CA GLU A 191 27.69 13.87 24.64
C GLU A 191 27.40 14.92 25.72
N LYS A 192 26.17 15.40 25.79
CA LYS A 192 25.72 16.42 26.76
C LYS A 192 25.18 15.80 28.07
N HIS A 193 24.92 14.51 28.06
CA HIS A 193 24.30 13.81 29.18
C HIS A 193 25.12 12.55 29.55
N PRO A 194 26.27 12.73 30.21
CA PRO A 194 27.15 11.61 30.59
C PRO A 194 26.46 10.64 31.55
N VAL A 195 26.93 9.40 31.55
CA VAL A 195 26.44 8.33 32.40
C VAL A 195 26.62 8.72 33.88
N LYS A 196 25.56 8.59 34.66
CA LYS A 196 25.56 8.75 36.10
C LYS A 196 25.26 7.39 36.75
N LYS A 197 26.30 6.68 37.18
CA LYS A 197 26.16 5.35 37.77
C LYS A 197 25.15 5.32 38.91
N GLY A 198 24.24 4.34 38.87
CA GLY A 198 23.20 4.16 39.89
C GLY A 198 21.97 5.02 39.70
N ASP A 199 21.94 5.90 38.67
CA ASP A 199 20.76 6.72 38.32
C ASP A 199 20.01 6.09 37.13
N PRO A 200 18.79 5.56 37.31
CA PRO A 200 18.03 4.92 36.22
C PRO A 200 17.76 5.83 34.99
N ASP A 201 17.83 7.14 35.17
CA ASP A 201 17.65 8.09 34.09
C ASP A 201 18.88 8.17 33.16
N TYR A 202 20.09 7.85 33.72
CA TYR A 202 21.37 7.99 32.98
C TYR A 202 22.24 6.73 33.02
N ASP A 203 21.75 5.63 33.61
CA ASP A 203 22.44 4.34 33.72
C ASP A 203 21.43 3.19 33.49
N ALA A 204 21.58 2.46 32.41
CA ALA A 204 20.68 1.35 32.07
C ALA A 204 20.83 0.15 32.99
N GLU A 205 21.98 -0.03 33.67
CA GLU A 205 22.13 -1.07 34.70
C GLU A 205 21.19 -0.79 35.88
N ALA A 206 21.23 0.45 36.40
CA ALA A 206 20.33 0.88 37.48
C ALA A 206 18.86 0.83 37.08
N LEU A 207 18.53 1.19 35.81
CA LEU A 207 17.17 1.05 35.30
C LEU A 207 16.72 -0.42 35.25
N PHE A 208 17.61 -1.31 34.82
CA PHE A 208 17.34 -2.75 34.76
C PHE A 208 17.09 -3.32 36.16
N GLU A 209 17.91 -2.99 37.12
CA GLU A 209 17.73 -3.40 38.53
C GLU A 209 16.40 -2.90 39.10
N LYS A 210 16.02 -1.65 38.83
CA LYS A 210 14.73 -1.10 39.21
C LYS A 210 13.57 -1.92 38.61
N ILE A 211 13.63 -2.22 37.30
CA ILE A 211 12.61 -3.02 36.59
C ILE A 211 12.53 -4.43 37.22
N GLN A 212 13.67 -5.06 37.51
CA GLN A 212 13.70 -6.38 38.15
C GLN A 212 13.05 -6.38 39.53
N THR A 213 13.32 -5.38 40.36
CA THR A 213 12.71 -5.22 41.69
C THR A 213 11.20 -5.06 41.59
N GLU A 214 10.72 -4.19 40.72
CA GLU A 214 9.28 -3.96 40.47
C GLU A 214 8.56 -5.21 39.94
N LYS A 215 9.26 -6.05 39.17
CA LYS A 215 8.73 -7.29 38.62
C LYS A 215 8.63 -8.39 39.68
N GLN A 216 9.62 -8.50 40.57
CA GLN A 216 9.66 -9.51 41.64
C GLN A 216 8.50 -9.35 42.62
N GLU A 217 8.08 -8.13 42.93
CA GLU A 217 6.92 -7.86 43.79
C GLU A 217 5.60 -8.49 43.28
N LYS A 218 5.50 -8.80 42.00
CA LYS A 218 4.24 -9.26 41.35
C LYS A 218 4.25 -10.71 40.87
N VAL A 219 5.43 -11.33 40.66
CA VAL A 219 5.53 -12.65 40.00
C VAL A 219 6.21 -13.66 40.92
N LYS A 220 5.44 -14.65 41.41
CA LYS A 220 5.93 -15.74 42.27
C LYS A 220 6.91 -16.73 41.60
N LYS A 221 7.12 -16.67 40.30
CA LYS A 221 7.98 -17.60 39.54
C LYS A 221 8.84 -16.82 38.54
N GLN A 222 10.12 -16.71 38.85
CA GLN A 222 11.12 -16.16 37.93
C GLN A 222 11.45 -17.19 36.84
N ILE A 223 11.31 -16.82 35.57
CA ILE A 223 11.86 -17.59 34.46
C ILE A 223 13.31 -17.14 34.32
N VAL A 224 14.24 -18.06 34.55
CA VAL A 224 15.66 -17.83 34.25
C VAL A 224 15.88 -17.96 32.76
N LEU A 225 16.21 -16.86 32.10
CA LEU A 225 16.52 -16.84 30.67
C LEU A 225 18.03 -17.06 30.45
N PRO A 226 18.44 -17.67 29.32
CA PRO A 226 19.84 -17.91 29.02
C PRO A 226 20.63 -16.59 28.91
N THR A 227 21.87 -16.60 29.33
CA THR A 227 22.80 -15.47 29.19
C THR A 227 22.98 -15.09 27.74
N ILE A 228 22.99 -13.78 27.44
CA ILE A 228 23.23 -13.27 26.10
C ILE A 228 24.67 -13.51 25.67
N ILE A 229 24.88 -14.29 24.64
CA ILE A 229 26.21 -14.57 24.09
C ILE A 229 26.65 -13.51 23.08
N LYS A 230 27.95 -13.47 22.76
CA LYS A 230 28.53 -12.45 21.88
C LYS A 230 27.91 -12.47 20.49
N ASP A 231 27.63 -13.66 19.94
CA ASP A 231 27.10 -13.83 18.60
C ASP A 231 25.64 -13.38 18.41
N GLU A 232 24.89 -13.22 19.52
CA GLU A 232 23.56 -12.64 19.49
C GLU A 232 23.59 -11.11 19.36
N LYS A 233 24.71 -10.45 19.72
CA LYS A 233 24.86 -8.99 19.73
C LYS A 233 25.21 -8.51 18.31
N THR A 234 24.23 -8.00 17.59
CA THR A 234 24.36 -7.61 16.18
C THR A 234 25.12 -6.30 15.95
N PHE A 235 25.34 -5.50 17.01
CA PHE A 235 26.10 -4.24 16.97
C PHE A 235 26.67 -3.88 18.35
N VAL A 236 27.52 -2.86 18.40
CA VAL A 236 28.07 -2.32 19.65
C VAL A 236 27.10 -1.26 20.20
N ILE A 237 26.59 -1.49 21.41
CA ILE A 237 25.74 -0.52 22.09
C ILE A 237 26.55 0.64 22.68
N PRO A 238 25.96 1.85 22.80
CA PRO A 238 26.59 2.99 23.45
C PRO A 238 26.94 2.72 24.93
N ASN A 239 27.92 3.48 25.44
CA ASN A 239 28.20 3.47 26.87
C ASN A 239 26.96 3.92 27.68
N GLY A 240 26.70 3.26 28.81
CA GLY A 240 25.51 3.48 29.63
C GLY A 240 24.27 2.70 29.19
N TRP A 241 24.32 1.98 28.07
CA TRP A 241 23.28 1.06 27.63
C TRP A 241 23.57 -0.37 28.12
N LYS A 242 22.53 -1.20 28.18
CA LYS A 242 22.61 -2.60 28.57
C LYS A 242 21.93 -3.51 27.56
N TRP A 243 22.58 -4.63 27.21
CA TRP A 243 21.87 -5.72 26.53
C TRP A 243 21.00 -6.49 27.53
N THR A 244 19.73 -6.69 27.17
CA THR A 244 18.78 -7.48 27.96
C THR A 244 17.85 -8.28 27.05
N ARG A 245 17.06 -9.19 27.59
CA ARG A 245 16.01 -9.89 26.89
C ARG A 245 14.65 -9.28 27.23
N LEU A 246 13.71 -9.28 26.27
CA LEU A 246 12.34 -8.78 26.49
C LEU A 246 11.68 -9.47 27.70
N GLY A 247 11.90 -10.78 27.87
CA GLY A 247 11.38 -11.54 28.98
C GLY A 247 12.00 -11.20 30.34
N GLU A 248 13.18 -10.56 30.36
CA GLU A 248 13.77 -10.05 31.63
C GLU A 248 13.03 -8.80 32.12
N ILE A 249 12.66 -7.90 31.20
CA ILE A 249 12.01 -6.63 31.57
C ILE A 249 10.48 -6.70 31.62
N SER A 250 9.84 -7.72 31.04
CA SER A 250 8.40 -7.88 31.03
C SER A 250 7.98 -9.35 31.10
N SER A 251 6.81 -9.61 31.66
CA SER A 251 6.17 -10.93 31.58
C SER A 251 5.32 -10.98 30.31
N ILE A 252 5.66 -11.87 29.35
CA ILE A 252 4.99 -11.97 28.08
C ILE A 252 3.96 -13.09 28.16
N VAL A 253 2.70 -12.74 27.92
CA VAL A 253 1.58 -13.69 28.01
C VAL A 253 0.79 -13.71 26.71
N ARG A 254 0.38 -14.89 26.30
CA ARG A 254 -0.53 -15.09 25.18
C ARG A 254 -1.97 -14.98 25.62
N GLY A 255 -2.85 -14.39 24.81
CA GLY A 255 -4.28 -14.38 25.03
C GLY A 255 -4.93 -15.74 24.84
N GLY A 256 -6.24 -15.76 24.88
CA GLY A 256 -7.04 -16.96 24.66
C GLY A 256 -8.39 -16.63 24.05
N SER A 257 -8.99 -17.62 23.40
CA SER A 257 -10.28 -17.45 22.74
C SER A 257 -11.31 -18.42 23.31
N PRO A 258 -12.48 -17.95 23.77
CA PRO A 258 -13.60 -18.83 24.08
C PRO A 258 -13.97 -19.70 22.87
N ARG A 259 -14.23 -20.99 23.13
CA ARG A 259 -14.59 -21.97 22.10
C ARG A 259 -15.94 -22.61 22.40
N PRO A 260 -16.80 -22.88 21.39
CA PRO A 260 -16.63 -22.58 19.95
C PRO A 260 -16.60 -21.07 19.67
N ALA A 261 -15.91 -20.69 18.57
CA ALA A 261 -15.85 -19.29 18.17
C ALA A 261 -17.24 -18.78 17.77
N GLY A 262 -17.63 -17.60 18.27
CA GLY A 262 -18.93 -17.00 17.97
C GLY A 262 -20.11 -17.59 18.78
N ASP A 263 -19.87 -18.54 19.69
CA ASP A 263 -20.93 -19.08 20.54
C ASP A 263 -21.55 -17.96 21.42
N LYS A 264 -22.85 -17.77 21.31
CA LYS A 264 -23.63 -16.77 22.06
C LYS A 264 -23.52 -16.92 23.59
N LYS A 265 -23.09 -18.06 24.08
CA LYS A 265 -22.78 -18.28 25.50
C LYS A 265 -21.61 -17.41 25.93
N TYR A 266 -20.61 -17.15 25.08
CA TYR A 266 -19.38 -16.47 25.41
C TYR A 266 -19.22 -15.11 24.75
N TYR A 267 -19.81 -14.92 23.57
CA TYR A 267 -19.66 -13.71 22.74
C TYR A 267 -20.87 -12.77 22.84
N ASP A 268 -20.74 -11.57 22.27
CA ASP A 268 -21.78 -10.54 22.21
C ASP A 268 -22.22 -10.07 23.61
N GLY A 269 -21.25 -9.83 24.48
CA GLY A 269 -21.44 -9.27 25.83
C GLY A 269 -21.04 -7.79 25.92
N SER A 270 -20.55 -7.38 27.09
CA SER A 270 -20.13 -6.00 27.38
C SER A 270 -18.60 -5.83 27.54
N ILE A 271 -17.85 -6.92 27.58
CA ILE A 271 -16.40 -6.89 27.83
C ILE A 271 -15.65 -6.82 26.51
N PRO A 272 -14.78 -5.81 26.28
CA PRO A 272 -13.98 -5.71 25.07
C PRO A 272 -13.13 -6.95 24.83
N PHE A 273 -13.07 -7.43 23.58
CA PHE A 273 -12.28 -8.59 23.18
C PHE A 273 -11.54 -8.32 21.88
N LEU A 274 -10.23 -8.14 21.97
CA LEU A 274 -9.39 -7.83 20.82
C LEU A 274 -9.03 -9.09 20.03
N LYS A 275 -9.06 -8.95 18.71
CA LYS A 275 -8.50 -9.91 17.74
C LYS A 275 -7.36 -9.26 16.96
N VAL A 276 -6.56 -10.06 16.26
CA VAL A 276 -5.43 -9.59 15.44
C VAL A 276 -5.81 -8.42 14.52
N GLY A 277 -6.99 -8.48 13.89
CA GLY A 277 -7.50 -7.40 13.02
C GLY A 277 -7.61 -6.04 13.71
N ASP A 278 -7.99 -6.00 14.99
CA ASP A 278 -8.11 -4.72 15.72
C ASP A 278 -6.73 -4.04 15.85
N LEU A 279 -5.64 -4.82 15.99
CA LEU A 279 -4.28 -4.27 16.06
C LEU A 279 -3.74 -3.86 14.69
N THR A 280 -4.16 -4.49 13.61
CA THR A 280 -3.58 -4.34 12.27
C THR A 280 -4.34 -3.40 11.33
N ASN A 281 -5.60 -3.10 11.63
CA ASN A 281 -6.46 -2.23 10.81
C ASN A 281 -6.14 -0.73 10.95
N SER A 282 -5.24 -0.35 11.83
CA SER A 282 -4.83 1.04 12.06
C SER A 282 -3.32 1.17 12.09
N ASN A 283 -2.78 2.27 11.53
CA ASN A 283 -1.35 2.62 11.63
C ASN A 283 -1.00 3.39 12.91
N SER A 284 -1.99 3.77 13.72
CA SER A 284 -1.76 4.47 14.99
C SER A 284 -0.92 3.62 15.96
N LYS A 285 -0.07 4.26 16.76
CA LYS A 285 0.64 3.63 17.88
C LYS A 285 -0.34 3.14 18.95
N GLU A 286 -1.36 3.91 19.22
CA GLU A 286 -2.36 3.67 20.24
C GLU A 286 -3.62 3.01 19.67
N LEU A 287 -4.19 2.07 20.41
CA LEU A 287 -5.43 1.38 20.11
C LEU A 287 -6.52 1.77 21.11
N TRP A 288 -7.55 2.47 20.64
CA TRP A 288 -8.66 2.98 21.42
C TRP A 288 -9.97 2.25 21.18
N THR A 289 -10.04 1.41 20.14
CA THR A 289 -11.27 0.78 19.67
C THR A 289 -11.14 -0.74 19.63
N TYR A 290 -12.28 -1.40 19.62
CA TYR A 290 -12.40 -2.86 19.49
C TYR A 290 -13.60 -3.21 18.62
N THR A 291 -13.57 -4.38 18.03
CA THR A 291 -14.65 -4.85 17.13
C THR A 291 -15.55 -5.86 17.84
N TYR A 292 -15.00 -6.63 18.78
CA TYR A 292 -15.71 -7.74 19.42
C TYR A 292 -15.84 -7.55 20.92
N THR A 293 -16.85 -8.23 21.48
CA THR A 293 -17.08 -8.31 22.93
C THR A 293 -17.32 -9.74 23.36
N ILE A 294 -17.08 -9.99 24.65
CA ILE A 294 -17.42 -11.27 25.31
C ILE A 294 -18.25 -11.04 26.55
N LYS A 295 -18.90 -12.11 27.00
CA LYS A 295 -19.64 -12.19 28.28
C LYS A 295 -18.70 -12.65 29.40
N GLU A 296 -19.09 -12.44 30.64
CA GLU A 296 -18.38 -12.92 31.81
C GLU A 296 -18.08 -14.44 31.74
N ALA A 297 -19.05 -15.21 31.21
CA ALA A 297 -18.88 -16.65 30.97
C ALA A 297 -17.69 -17.01 30.06
N GLY A 298 -17.14 -16.07 29.31
CA GLY A 298 -15.96 -16.25 28.46
C GLY A 298 -14.63 -15.90 29.11
N LEU A 299 -14.63 -15.18 30.26
CA LEU A 299 -13.42 -14.67 30.89
C LEU A 299 -12.38 -15.73 31.26
N PHE A 300 -12.83 -16.91 31.68
CA PHE A 300 -11.90 -18.00 32.08
C PHE A 300 -11.11 -18.58 30.87
N LYS A 301 -11.49 -18.25 29.65
CA LYS A 301 -10.86 -18.72 28.40
C LYS A 301 -9.94 -17.68 27.76
N THR A 302 -9.87 -16.47 28.32
CA THR A 302 -9.04 -15.37 27.83
C THR A 302 -8.22 -14.75 28.94
N ARG A 303 -7.52 -13.68 28.66
CA ARG A 303 -6.79 -12.90 29.66
C ARG A 303 -7.30 -11.47 29.65
N HIS A 304 -7.45 -10.89 30.83
CA HIS A 304 -7.75 -9.47 31.00
C HIS A 304 -6.45 -8.68 31.16
N VAL A 305 -6.39 -7.51 30.57
CA VAL A 305 -5.31 -6.53 30.73
C VAL A 305 -5.87 -5.14 30.97
N GLU A 306 -5.09 -4.34 31.69
CA GLU A 306 -5.40 -2.96 31.97
C GLU A 306 -5.09 -2.05 30.79
N LYS A 307 -5.63 -0.83 30.83
CA LYS A 307 -5.27 0.22 29.89
C LYS A 307 -3.75 0.46 29.84
N GLU A 308 -3.27 1.01 28.73
CA GLU A 308 -1.86 1.23 28.45
C GLU A 308 -0.99 -0.04 28.41
N THR A 309 -1.58 -1.16 28.03
CA THR A 309 -0.82 -2.41 27.88
C THR A 309 -0.19 -2.47 26.48
N LEU A 310 1.13 -2.69 26.43
CA LEU A 310 1.84 -2.99 25.17
C LEU A 310 1.47 -4.40 24.71
N MET A 311 1.09 -4.52 23.45
CA MET A 311 0.65 -5.75 22.80
C MET A 311 1.39 -5.99 21.49
N LEU A 312 1.46 -7.24 21.06
CA LEU A 312 2.09 -7.66 19.82
C LEU A 312 1.25 -8.74 19.14
N THR A 313 0.96 -8.62 17.84
CA THR A 313 0.37 -9.73 17.11
C THR A 313 1.36 -10.87 16.98
N ASN A 314 0.96 -12.09 17.33
CA ASN A 314 1.84 -13.26 17.38
C ASN A 314 1.45 -14.39 16.41
N SER A 315 0.43 -14.18 15.56
CA SER A 315 0.00 -15.19 14.59
C SER A 315 -0.57 -14.57 13.31
N GLY A 316 -0.48 -15.34 12.21
CA GLY A 316 -1.01 -14.97 10.89
C GLY A 316 -0.06 -14.12 10.05
N ALA A 317 -0.53 -13.73 8.86
CA ALA A 317 0.26 -12.97 7.87
C ALA A 317 0.71 -11.56 8.36
N THR A 318 0.11 -11.07 9.43
CA THR A 318 0.38 -9.74 10.03
C THR A 318 0.97 -9.85 11.44
N LEU A 319 1.69 -10.94 11.73
CA LEU A 319 2.37 -11.06 13.03
C LEU A 319 3.50 -10.02 13.18
N GLY A 320 3.86 -9.72 14.44
CA GLY A 320 4.92 -8.77 14.74
C GLY A 320 4.49 -7.30 14.76
N VAL A 321 3.19 -7.00 14.70
CA VAL A 321 2.67 -5.62 14.77
C VAL A 321 2.43 -5.24 16.22
N PRO A 322 3.18 -4.26 16.79
CA PRO A 322 2.97 -3.77 18.15
C PRO A 322 1.85 -2.72 18.21
N LYS A 323 1.17 -2.65 19.38
CA LYS A 323 0.22 -1.60 19.76
C LYS A 323 0.28 -1.33 21.26
N ILE A 324 -0.01 -0.10 21.66
CA ILE A 324 -0.30 0.22 23.04
C ILE A 324 -1.82 0.33 23.18
N CYS A 325 -2.41 -0.65 23.87
CA CYS A 325 -3.86 -0.70 24.05
C CYS A 325 -4.28 0.26 25.17
N MET A 326 -5.09 1.26 24.83
CA MET A 326 -5.50 2.35 25.71
C MET A 326 -6.80 2.07 26.49
N ILE A 327 -7.36 0.88 26.33
CA ILE A 327 -8.56 0.41 27.01
C ILE A 327 -8.27 -0.84 27.85
N ALA A 328 -8.99 -1.02 28.94
CA ALA A 328 -9.02 -2.30 29.65
C ALA A 328 -9.79 -3.31 28.79
N THR A 329 -9.19 -4.49 28.55
CA THR A 329 -9.71 -5.42 27.54
C THR A 329 -9.31 -6.85 27.80
N THR A 330 -9.93 -7.76 27.08
CA THR A 330 -9.50 -9.15 26.89
C THR A 330 -9.01 -9.35 25.45
N PHE A 331 -8.27 -10.40 25.16
CA PHE A 331 -7.66 -10.58 23.84
C PHE A 331 -7.48 -12.06 23.44
N ASN A 332 -7.50 -12.30 22.15
CA ASN A 332 -7.44 -13.64 21.58
C ASN A 332 -6.01 -14.22 21.62
N ASP A 333 -5.90 -15.50 21.29
CA ASP A 333 -4.67 -16.27 21.23
C ASP A 333 -3.71 -15.88 20.08
N GLY A 334 -4.12 -14.98 19.17
CA GLY A 334 -3.29 -14.36 18.15
C GLY A 334 -2.53 -13.11 18.61
N ILE A 335 -2.64 -12.75 19.88
CA ILE A 335 -2.01 -11.55 20.48
C ILE A 335 -1.22 -11.95 21.71
N ALA A 336 -0.03 -11.36 21.89
CA ALA A 336 0.76 -11.40 23.10
C ALA A 336 0.70 -10.02 23.79
N ALA A 337 0.69 -10.00 25.15
CA ALA A 337 0.71 -8.80 25.96
C ALA A 337 1.94 -8.79 26.86
N PHE A 338 2.52 -7.60 27.07
CA PHE A 338 3.68 -7.34 27.89
C PHE A 338 3.22 -6.80 29.25
N LEU A 339 3.30 -7.63 30.27
CA LEU A 339 2.84 -7.30 31.62
C LEU A 339 4.00 -6.83 32.49
N GLY A 340 3.70 -6.01 33.49
CA GLY A 340 4.68 -5.53 34.47
C GLY A 340 5.40 -4.25 34.11
N LEU A 341 5.19 -3.73 32.90
CA LEU A 341 5.72 -2.43 32.45
C LEU A 341 4.87 -1.31 33.07
N ARG A 342 5.43 -0.56 34.03
CA ARG A 342 4.73 0.56 34.68
C ARG A 342 4.94 1.88 33.94
N ASP A 343 6.18 2.14 33.51
CA ASP A 343 6.55 3.39 32.89
C ASP A 343 6.10 3.48 31.42
N ARG A 344 5.47 4.59 31.08
CA ARG A 344 5.00 4.84 29.74
C ARG A 344 6.15 5.03 28.75
N VAL A 345 7.25 5.64 29.17
CA VAL A 345 8.43 5.87 28.32
C VAL A 345 9.03 4.54 27.87
N ILE A 346 9.12 3.56 28.77
CA ILE A 346 9.59 2.20 28.44
C ILE A 346 8.66 1.55 27.41
N LYS A 347 7.34 1.67 27.58
CA LYS A 347 6.36 1.10 26.63
C LYS A 347 6.48 1.74 25.24
N ASP A 348 6.66 3.07 25.17
CA ASP A 348 6.83 3.80 23.93
C ASP A 348 8.14 3.41 23.22
N TYR A 349 9.26 3.28 23.95
CA TYR A 349 10.52 2.79 23.41
C TYR A 349 10.38 1.35 22.86
N LEU A 350 9.80 0.46 23.66
CA LEU A 350 9.56 -0.93 23.28
C LEU A 350 8.63 -1.04 22.07
N TYR A 351 7.64 -0.16 21.95
CA TYR A 351 6.80 -0.10 20.74
C TYR A 351 7.64 0.12 19.48
N TYR A 352 8.57 1.09 19.50
CA TYR A 352 9.42 1.37 18.35
C TYR A 352 10.47 0.28 18.12
N PHE A 353 11.02 -0.30 19.17
CA PHE A 353 11.86 -1.48 19.07
C PHE A 353 11.13 -2.65 18.41
N LEU A 354 9.95 -3.03 18.87
CA LEU A 354 9.15 -4.11 18.30
C LEU A 354 8.77 -3.79 16.85
N LYS A 355 8.44 -2.54 16.56
CA LYS A 355 8.12 -2.09 15.18
C LYS A 355 9.33 -2.24 14.24
N SER A 356 10.55 -1.97 14.69
CA SER A 356 11.77 -2.21 13.91
C SER A 356 12.01 -3.70 13.63
N LYS A 357 11.49 -4.58 14.49
CA LYS A 357 11.64 -6.05 14.38
C LYS A 357 10.49 -6.75 13.66
N THR A 358 9.44 -6.04 13.23
CA THR A 358 8.25 -6.64 12.61
C THR A 358 8.61 -7.56 11.43
N GLU A 359 9.48 -7.11 10.54
CA GLU A 359 9.89 -7.89 9.37
C GLU A 359 10.72 -9.11 9.76
N TRP A 360 11.63 -8.96 10.70
CA TRP A 360 12.42 -10.07 11.24
C TRP A 360 11.55 -11.11 11.94
N PHE A 361 10.57 -10.68 12.75
CA PHE A 361 9.60 -11.59 13.36
C PHE A 361 8.86 -12.40 12.31
N LEU A 362 8.42 -11.78 11.24
CA LEU A 362 7.64 -12.43 10.17
C LEU A 362 8.48 -13.41 9.34
N LYS A 363 9.70 -13.02 8.96
CA LYS A 363 10.50 -13.78 8.00
C LYS A 363 11.41 -14.82 8.64
N GLU A 364 11.99 -14.52 9.82
CA GLU A 364 13.07 -15.31 10.40
C GLU A 364 12.70 -15.98 11.72
N ALA A 365 11.96 -15.31 12.60
CA ALA A 365 11.64 -15.80 13.93
C ALA A 365 10.38 -16.66 13.98
N ALA A 366 9.39 -16.38 13.14
CA ALA A 366 8.14 -17.13 13.09
C ALA A 366 8.34 -18.57 12.61
N ARG A 367 7.62 -19.50 13.21
CA ARG A 367 7.64 -20.92 12.86
C ARG A 367 6.26 -21.38 12.42
N GLY A 368 6.22 -22.43 11.59
CA GLY A 368 5.00 -23.07 11.06
C GLY A 368 4.85 -22.93 9.56
N GLN A 369 4.58 -24.05 8.86
CA GLN A 369 4.24 -24.07 7.44
C GLN A 369 2.77 -23.67 7.29
N GLY A 370 2.49 -22.65 6.47
CA GLY A 370 1.13 -22.20 6.13
C GLY A 370 0.52 -21.16 7.06
N GLN A 371 0.77 -21.18 8.37
CA GLN A 371 0.34 -20.14 9.31
C GLN A 371 1.48 -19.78 10.26
N PRO A 372 2.23 -18.70 9.98
CA PRO A 372 3.33 -18.24 10.83
C PRO A 372 2.84 -17.97 12.25
N ASN A 373 3.60 -18.45 13.26
CA ASN A 373 3.31 -18.24 14.66
C ASN A 373 4.60 -17.85 15.41
N LEU A 374 4.50 -16.81 16.21
CA LEU A 374 5.55 -16.32 17.10
C LEU A 374 5.14 -16.66 18.54
N ASN A 375 5.74 -17.70 19.11
CA ASN A 375 5.43 -18.08 20.47
C ASN A 375 6.01 -17.08 21.50
N THR A 376 5.48 -17.12 22.72
CA THR A 376 5.90 -16.21 23.81
C THR A 376 7.36 -16.39 24.19
N ASP A 377 7.94 -17.57 24.01
CA ASP A 377 9.33 -17.86 24.35
C ASP A 377 10.28 -17.18 23.35
N ILE A 378 9.96 -17.18 22.06
CA ILE A 378 10.73 -16.47 21.04
C ILE A 378 10.69 -14.97 21.35
N ILE A 379 9.51 -14.43 21.68
CA ILE A 379 9.39 -13.00 22.05
C ILE A 379 10.22 -12.73 23.32
N ALA A 380 10.13 -13.58 24.34
CA ALA A 380 10.86 -13.40 25.60
C ALA A 380 12.38 -13.48 25.42
N LEU A 381 12.86 -14.34 24.51
CA LEU A 381 14.28 -14.52 24.21
C LEU A 381 14.85 -13.41 23.32
N THR A 382 14.00 -12.61 22.66
CA THR A 382 14.46 -11.52 21.79
C THR A 382 15.32 -10.54 22.57
N ILE A 383 16.55 -10.32 22.09
CA ILE A 383 17.49 -9.38 22.71
C ILE A 383 17.09 -7.94 22.41
N LEU A 384 17.29 -7.10 23.40
CA LEU A 384 16.93 -5.69 23.41
C LEU A 384 18.12 -4.85 23.89
N PRO A 385 18.57 -3.84 23.15
CA PRO A 385 19.43 -2.82 23.68
C PRO A 385 18.57 -1.86 24.54
N LEU A 386 18.83 -1.83 25.85
CA LEU A 386 18.09 -1.01 26.80
C LEU A 386 18.88 0.29 27.06
N PRO A 387 18.38 1.46 26.61
CA PRO A 387 18.92 2.76 26.99
C PRO A 387 18.53 3.14 28.42
N PRO A 388 19.21 4.11 29.05
CA PRO A 388 18.73 4.79 30.27
C PRO A 388 17.38 5.49 30.00
N LEU A 389 16.57 5.73 31.04
CA LEU A 389 15.18 6.19 30.88
C LEU A 389 15.07 7.57 30.20
N ALA A 390 15.97 8.52 30.56
CA ALA A 390 15.98 9.85 29.90
C ALA A 390 16.33 9.76 28.42
N GLU A 391 17.24 8.85 28.04
CA GLU A 391 17.57 8.66 26.62
C GLU A 391 16.44 7.95 25.85
N GLN A 392 15.73 6.99 26.48
CA GLN A 392 14.52 6.42 25.87
C GLN A 392 13.49 7.49 25.52
N LYS A 393 13.28 8.46 26.41
CA LYS A 393 12.39 9.61 26.17
C LYS A 393 12.84 10.46 24.97
N GLU A 394 14.14 10.74 24.89
CA GLU A 394 14.71 11.50 23.76
C GLU A 394 14.62 10.73 22.45
N ILE A 395 14.92 9.42 22.45
CA ILE A 395 14.76 8.53 21.29
C ILE A 395 13.33 8.59 20.79
N VAL A 396 12.34 8.39 21.67
CA VAL A 396 10.92 8.40 21.30
C VAL A 396 10.53 9.74 20.67
N ALA A 397 10.91 10.86 21.29
CA ALA A 397 10.61 12.20 20.78
C ALA A 397 11.19 12.44 19.38
N ARG A 398 12.45 12.04 19.15
CA ARG A 398 13.10 12.19 17.83
C ARG A 398 12.48 11.27 16.78
N VAL A 399 12.20 10.02 17.11
CA VAL A 399 11.54 9.06 16.22
C VAL A 399 10.17 9.60 15.80
N GLU A 400 9.34 10.05 16.75
CA GLU A 400 8.01 10.59 16.45
C GLU A 400 8.09 11.80 15.54
N LYS A 401 8.97 12.75 15.84
CA LYS A 401 9.20 13.94 14.99
C LYS A 401 9.58 13.56 13.56
N HIS A 402 10.51 12.63 13.38
CA HIS A 402 10.94 12.22 12.04
C HIS A 402 9.87 11.43 11.29
N LEU A 403 9.15 10.52 11.97
CA LEU A 403 8.07 9.75 11.37
C LEU A 403 6.89 10.63 10.96
N GLU A 404 6.59 11.69 11.73
CA GLU A 404 5.59 12.69 11.37
C GLU A 404 5.99 13.46 10.11
N ALA A 405 7.25 13.93 10.03
CA ALA A 405 7.75 14.61 8.84
C ALA A 405 7.68 13.73 7.57
N ILE A 406 8.01 12.45 7.69
CA ILE A 406 7.87 11.49 6.58
C ILE A 406 6.40 11.33 6.19
N THR A 407 5.48 11.25 7.14
CA THR A 407 4.03 11.15 6.86
C THR A 407 3.52 12.38 6.11
N GLN A 408 4.01 13.57 6.46
CA GLN A 408 3.70 14.81 5.74
C GLN A 408 4.22 14.77 4.30
N LEU A 409 5.46 14.28 4.08
CA LEU A 409 6.02 14.10 2.73
C LEU A 409 5.20 13.12 1.89
N GLU A 410 4.83 11.97 2.43
CA GLU A 410 3.97 10.99 1.73
C GLU A 410 2.61 11.59 1.33
N THR A 411 2.01 12.38 2.22
CA THR A 411 0.77 13.10 1.94
C THR A 411 0.94 14.13 0.81
N GLN A 412 2.05 14.86 0.80
CA GLN A 412 2.37 15.82 -0.26
C GLN A 412 2.59 15.12 -1.61
N ILE A 413 3.27 13.97 -1.64
CA ILE A 413 3.47 13.17 -2.86
C ILE A 413 2.11 12.74 -3.43
N ALA A 414 1.23 12.15 -2.61
CA ALA A 414 -0.10 11.72 -3.02
C ALA A 414 -0.97 12.89 -3.53
N THR A 415 -0.90 14.02 -2.86
CA THR A 415 -1.61 15.26 -3.27
C THR A 415 -1.12 15.75 -4.62
N ARG A 416 0.21 15.81 -4.82
CA ARG A 416 0.82 16.21 -6.11
C ARG A 416 0.41 15.29 -7.25
N GLU A 417 0.36 13.98 -7.04
CA GLU A 417 -0.12 13.03 -8.05
C GLU A 417 -1.57 13.30 -8.44
N THR A 418 -2.43 13.53 -7.45
CA THR A 418 -3.83 13.86 -7.69
C THR A 418 -3.99 15.15 -8.48
N LEU A 419 -3.28 16.21 -8.08
CA LEU A 419 -3.32 17.52 -8.75
C LEU A 419 -2.74 17.45 -10.17
N THR A 420 -1.66 16.70 -10.39
CA THR A 420 -1.08 16.49 -11.73
C THR A 420 -2.07 15.81 -12.65
N LYS A 421 -2.75 14.78 -12.18
CA LYS A 421 -3.80 14.08 -12.96
C LYS A 421 -4.97 15.02 -13.31
N GLN A 422 -5.42 15.82 -12.36
CA GLN A 422 -6.50 16.79 -12.58
C GLN A 422 -6.08 17.89 -13.56
N LEU A 423 -4.86 18.44 -13.41
CA LEU A 423 -4.32 19.43 -14.33
C LEU A 423 -4.23 18.91 -15.76
N MET A 424 -3.73 17.69 -15.94
CA MET A 424 -3.68 17.07 -17.28
C MET A 424 -5.06 16.92 -17.88
N GLN A 425 -6.04 16.42 -17.12
CA GLN A 425 -7.42 16.31 -17.59
C GLN A 425 -8.00 17.68 -17.97
N GLY A 426 -7.72 18.72 -17.19
CA GLY A 426 -8.11 20.10 -17.48
C GLY A 426 -7.49 20.63 -18.78
N LEU A 427 -6.17 20.48 -18.96
CA LEU A 427 -5.45 20.90 -20.16
C LEU A 427 -5.98 20.21 -21.42
N ILE A 428 -6.23 18.91 -21.34
CA ILE A 428 -6.81 18.13 -22.44
C ILE A 428 -8.22 18.65 -22.76
N LYS A 429 -9.05 18.82 -21.77
CA LYS A 429 -10.42 19.32 -21.95
C LYS A 429 -10.44 20.71 -22.56
N ASP A 430 -9.57 21.61 -22.11
CA ASP A 430 -9.47 22.97 -22.65
C ASP A 430 -8.95 22.97 -24.08
N ALA A 431 -8.01 22.08 -24.41
CA ALA A 431 -7.49 21.94 -25.77
C ALA A 431 -8.57 21.54 -26.80
N PHE A 432 -9.59 20.77 -26.38
CA PHE A 432 -10.74 20.41 -27.20
C PHE A 432 -11.96 21.33 -27.08
N LYS A 433 -11.92 22.34 -26.19
CA LYS A 433 -13.07 23.20 -25.86
C LYS A 433 -13.60 23.98 -27.06
N ASP A 434 -12.72 24.42 -27.96
CA ASP A 434 -13.10 25.15 -29.18
C ASP A 434 -13.88 24.26 -30.16
N GLY A 435 -13.77 22.94 -30.06
CA GLY A 435 -14.53 21.97 -30.87
C GLY A 435 -15.85 21.50 -30.25
N LEU A 436 -16.09 21.81 -28.98
CA LEU A 436 -17.29 21.37 -28.24
C LEU A 436 -18.36 22.48 -28.09
N ARG A 437 -18.02 23.72 -28.47
CA ARG A 437 -18.96 24.84 -28.64
C ARG A 437 -19.50 24.82 -30.04
#